data_5602eb29f2c9bc31b4976ee51911aceb
#
_entry.id   5602eb29f2c9bc31b4976ee51911aceb
#
_cell.length_a   1.000
_cell.length_b   1.000
_cell.length_c   1.000
_cell.angle_alpha   90.00
_cell.angle_beta   90.00
_cell.angle_gamma   90.00
#
_symmetry.space_group_name_H-M   'P 1'
#
loop_
_entity.id
_entity.type
_entity.pdbx_description
1 polymer ?
#
loop_
_entity_poly.entity_id
_entity_poly.type
_entity_poly.pdbx_seq_one_letter_code
_entity_poly.pdbx_strand_id
1 'polypeptide(L)'
;MKRERIRRRVAALDTSNQIALFGQAPASIPEARPGADSPRKQAPRFEEPDPRLIRINEQRLDQLLEQVGQHAPLKIRAWLGQMCFSEFEQAYPPGGRPAYAPRAMLGVILCGIMQGISSLRELERFARTDLGCWWVSGAIMPDHSILGRFIQRHGGLLSEQFFDQLTHKVLKLTGSGTGVVAGDGTVIEAAASRYRQMRAEALAQALQAAREAAQGEAEAGARVEQLQRAQSILDSRREEREARGKDASGLSINAREPEAVVQPQKDKQRYAASYKPSVLANDKRVIVAAQVHASSETAVVEQLLDQAQGQGKIDTALFDAGYFATDVIVATAKRHIELLCPEGQSQGSDWNKHSDKRLPKSGFDYHAEEDCYRCPAGQRLSAVGCYKGNASAPAYTEYATRACAGCALRERCTRSAQGRRIKRYAIDAHKDALRAKMAQPQARQRYAQRQAMVEPVFSTLRHRQGLQRFRRNGLAAVRVEFALHAMAYNLSRALAQLFARFINGLLTHGHPSLRKVAALLSHAVVAMSLQRGSTLCSAALHAR
;
A
#
# COMPACT_ATOMS: atom_id res chain seq x y z
N MET A 1 -0.46 20.15 43.37
CA MET A 1 0.34 19.44 44.41
C MET A 1 1.49 18.58 43.85
N LYS A 2 1.34 17.77 42.79
CA LYS A 2 2.45 16.95 42.25
C LYS A 2 3.60 17.76 41.61
N ARG A 3 3.31 18.86 40.91
CA ARG A 3 4.34 19.74 40.28
C ARG A 3 5.20 20.55 41.28
N GLU A 4 4.63 20.90 42.41
CA GLU A 4 5.36 21.62 43.46
C GLU A 4 6.32 20.72 44.27
N ARG A 5 5.95 19.44 44.47
CA ARG A 5 6.84 18.45 45.07
C ARG A 5 8.07 18.13 44.21
N ILE A 6 7.94 18.16 42.88
CA ILE A 6 9.08 17.94 41.97
C ILE A 6 10.03 19.16 41.98
N ARG A 7 9.48 20.38 41.97
CA ARG A 7 10.32 21.61 42.10
C ARG A 7 11.09 21.68 43.40
N ARG A 8 10.50 21.29 44.54
CA ARG A 8 11.20 21.24 45.84
C ARG A 8 12.27 20.14 45.92
N ARG A 9 12.13 19.03 45.20
CA ARG A 9 13.18 17.99 45.14
C ARG A 9 14.36 18.37 44.26
N VAL A 10 14.16 19.15 43.21
CA VAL A 10 15.24 19.62 42.32
C VAL A 10 16.05 20.75 43.00
N ALA A 11 15.42 21.57 43.85
CA ALA A 11 16.10 22.63 44.60
C ALA A 11 16.92 22.14 45.78
N ALA A 12 16.81 20.87 46.18
CA ALA A 12 17.53 20.27 47.32
C ALA A 12 18.68 19.34 46.90
N LEU A 13 19.04 19.28 45.61
CA LEU A 13 20.23 18.58 45.15
C LEU A 13 21.43 19.51 45.30
N ASP A 14 22.21 19.27 46.36
CA ASP A 14 23.50 19.91 46.55
C ASP A 14 24.44 19.52 45.41
N THR A 15 24.73 20.49 44.53
CA THR A 15 25.60 20.31 43.37
C THR A 15 27.09 20.39 43.69
N SER A 16 27.47 20.53 44.96
CA SER A 16 28.87 20.70 45.38
C SER A 16 29.74 19.45 45.19
N ASN A 17 29.15 18.27 44.94
CA ASN A 17 29.87 17.00 44.79
C ASN A 17 29.77 16.35 43.38
N GLN A 18 29.34 17.08 42.37
CA GLN A 18 29.43 16.56 41.00
C GLN A 18 30.86 16.76 40.48
N ILE A 19 31.61 15.67 40.43
CA ILE A 19 32.88 15.61 39.70
C ILE A 19 32.60 15.89 38.25
N ALA A 20 33.15 16.99 37.72
CA ALA A 20 33.01 17.32 36.30
C ALA A 20 33.68 16.24 35.45
N LEU A 21 32.89 15.40 34.78
CA LEU A 21 33.35 14.36 33.84
C LEU A 21 34.01 14.95 32.58
N PHE A 22 33.87 16.26 32.35
CA PHE A 22 34.39 16.96 31.16
C PHE A 22 34.90 18.34 31.56
N GLY A 23 36.13 18.45 32.05
CA GLY A 23 36.83 19.70 32.23
C GLY A 23 36.15 20.77 33.13
N GLN A 24 36.89 21.75 33.58
CA GLN A 24 36.38 22.84 34.42
C GLN A 24 35.23 23.60 33.77
N ALA A 25 34.16 23.80 34.51
CA ALA A 25 33.08 24.68 34.08
C ALA A 25 33.62 26.07 33.75
N PRO A 26 33.22 26.69 32.62
CA PRO A 26 33.64 28.05 32.31
C PRO A 26 33.16 29.00 33.40
N ALA A 27 34.06 29.88 33.88
CA ALA A 27 33.76 30.92 34.86
C ALA A 27 32.58 31.77 34.35
N SER A 28 31.60 31.96 35.24
CA SER A 28 30.46 32.88 35.18
C SER A 28 30.06 33.41 33.79
N ILE A 29 28.88 32.95 33.31
CA ILE A 29 28.16 33.60 32.22
C ILE A 29 27.90 35.07 32.64
N PRO A 30 28.36 36.08 31.88
CA PRO A 30 28.04 37.46 32.18
C PRO A 30 26.53 37.67 32.08
N GLU A 31 25.92 38.23 33.13
CA GLU A 31 24.53 38.69 33.08
C GLU A 31 24.35 39.66 31.90
N ALA A 32 23.52 39.31 30.95
CA ALA A 32 23.14 40.15 29.82
C ALA A 32 22.40 41.38 30.36
N ARG A 33 23.02 42.56 30.33
CA ARG A 33 22.35 43.85 30.57
C ARG A 33 21.20 44.01 29.58
N PRO A 34 20.00 44.46 29.99
CA PRO A 34 18.94 44.84 29.08
C PRO A 34 19.36 46.09 28.32
N GLY A 35 19.90 45.93 27.13
CA GLY A 35 20.29 46.98 26.22
C GLY A 35 19.39 46.98 25.01
N ALA A 36 18.67 48.09 24.86
CA ALA A 36 18.09 48.68 23.66
C ALA A 36 17.76 47.78 22.46
N ASP A 37 16.49 47.80 22.05
CA ASP A 37 15.86 47.42 20.79
C ASP A 37 16.78 47.12 19.57
N SER A 38 17.44 45.98 19.62
CA SER A 38 17.81 45.30 18.39
C SER A 38 16.58 44.55 17.92
N PRO A 39 16.23 44.59 16.61
CA PRO A 39 15.11 43.81 16.11
C PRO A 39 15.33 42.35 16.52
N ARG A 40 14.45 41.82 17.36
CA ARG A 40 14.48 40.41 17.77
C ARG A 40 14.47 39.59 16.49
N LYS A 41 15.62 38.99 16.12
CA LYS A 41 15.69 38.01 15.06
C LYS A 41 14.62 36.99 15.38
N GLN A 42 13.56 36.94 14.54
CA GLN A 42 12.51 35.96 14.74
C GLN A 42 13.17 34.58 14.79
N ALA A 43 12.93 33.85 15.88
CA ALA A 43 13.45 32.49 16.02
C ALA A 43 13.02 31.66 14.80
N PRO A 44 13.91 30.82 14.26
CA PRO A 44 13.57 30.01 13.12
C PRO A 44 12.32 29.16 13.44
N ARG A 45 11.34 29.17 12.54
CA ARG A 45 10.08 28.45 12.70
C ARG A 45 10.28 26.94 12.82
N PHE A 46 11.35 26.41 12.22
CA PHE A 46 11.70 24.99 12.20
C PHE A 46 13.13 24.76 12.66
N GLU A 47 13.32 23.69 13.40
CA GLU A 47 14.62 23.14 13.74
C GLU A 47 15.08 22.24 12.59
N GLU A 48 16.10 22.66 11.86
CA GLU A 48 16.71 21.94 10.76
C GLU A 48 18.23 22.05 10.81
N PRO A 49 18.89 21.24 11.63
CA PRO A 49 20.34 21.27 11.76
C PRO A 49 21.02 20.87 10.43
N ASP A 50 22.16 21.53 10.15
CA ASP A 50 22.95 21.18 8.97
C ASP A 50 23.84 19.95 9.26
N PRO A 51 23.62 18.80 8.61
CA PRO A 51 24.42 17.61 8.87
C PRO A 51 25.88 17.74 8.41
N ARG A 52 26.22 18.73 7.60
CA ARG A 52 27.62 19.02 7.21
C ARG A 52 28.45 19.51 8.39
N LEU A 53 27.81 19.96 9.45
CA LEU A 53 28.47 20.34 10.70
C LEU A 53 28.73 19.17 11.64
N ILE A 54 28.14 18.01 11.37
CA ILE A 54 28.33 16.80 12.18
C ILE A 54 29.72 16.23 11.90
N ARG A 55 30.51 16.05 12.97
CA ARG A 55 31.84 15.45 12.92
C ARG A 55 31.91 14.26 13.86
N ILE A 56 32.60 13.22 13.42
CA ILE A 56 32.92 12.02 14.20
C ILE A 56 34.41 11.85 14.12
N ASN A 57 35.11 11.93 15.25
CA ASN A 57 36.57 11.92 15.33
C ASN A 57 37.21 12.87 14.29
N GLU A 58 36.79 14.16 14.33
CA GLU A 58 37.25 15.23 13.43
C GLU A 58 36.87 15.09 11.96
N GLN A 59 36.40 13.92 11.52
CA GLN A 59 35.95 13.68 10.17
C GLN A 59 34.51 14.13 9.98
N ARG A 60 34.18 14.75 8.84
CA ARG A 60 32.82 15.11 8.48
C ARG A 60 31.98 13.85 8.19
N LEU A 61 30.71 13.89 8.59
CA LEU A 61 29.81 12.76 8.46
C LEU A 61 29.61 12.32 6.99
N ASP A 62 29.54 13.25 6.02
CA ASP A 62 29.44 12.91 4.59
C ASP A 62 30.66 12.14 4.10
N GLN A 63 31.87 12.57 4.47
CA GLN A 63 33.11 11.89 4.10
C GLN A 63 33.19 10.49 4.72
N LEU A 64 32.77 10.36 5.99
CA LEU A 64 32.72 9.04 6.63
C LEU A 64 31.73 8.11 5.91
N LEU A 65 30.52 8.60 5.58
CA LEU A 65 29.52 7.81 4.87
C LEU A 65 30.01 7.37 3.46
N GLU A 66 30.71 8.26 2.75
CA GLU A 66 31.33 7.94 1.46
C GLU A 66 32.42 6.86 1.60
N GLN A 67 33.31 6.98 2.58
CA GLN A 67 34.38 6.01 2.83
C GLN A 67 33.85 4.63 3.18
N VAL A 68 32.76 4.52 3.96
CA VAL A 68 32.14 3.24 4.30
C VAL A 68 31.14 2.75 3.24
N GLY A 69 31.05 3.43 2.09
CA GLY A 69 30.18 3.03 0.98
C GLY A 69 28.67 3.27 1.22
N GLN A 70 28.31 4.09 2.21
CA GLN A 70 26.93 4.43 2.54
C GLN A 70 26.42 5.62 1.71
N HIS A 71 26.30 5.43 0.39
CA HIS A 71 25.89 6.49 -0.53
C HIS A 71 24.39 6.79 -0.51
N ALA A 72 23.54 5.85 -0.05
CA ALA A 72 22.09 5.99 -0.08
C ALA A 72 21.61 7.20 0.75
N PRO A 73 22.04 7.44 2.00
CA PRO A 73 21.64 8.61 2.78
C PRO A 73 21.99 9.94 2.09
N LEU A 74 23.15 10.01 1.41
CA LEU A 74 23.60 11.21 0.69
C LEU A 74 22.61 11.56 -0.44
N LYS A 75 22.22 10.56 -1.23
CA LYS A 75 21.26 10.74 -2.33
C LYS A 75 19.86 11.07 -1.84
N ILE A 76 19.37 10.36 -0.80
CA ILE A 76 18.04 10.59 -0.24
C ILE A 76 17.91 12.03 0.27
N ARG A 77 18.89 12.54 1.04
CA ARG A 77 18.88 13.93 1.50
C ARG A 77 18.82 14.91 0.33
N ALA A 78 19.64 14.69 -0.69
CA ALA A 78 19.68 15.55 -1.88
C ALA A 78 18.33 15.54 -2.63
N TRP A 79 17.67 14.40 -2.74
CA TRP A 79 16.36 14.28 -3.39
C TRP A 79 15.25 14.92 -2.57
N LEU A 80 15.20 14.68 -1.27
CA LEU A 80 14.23 15.31 -0.38
C LEU A 80 14.43 16.84 -0.34
N GLY A 81 15.68 17.32 -0.40
CA GLY A 81 15.98 18.75 -0.46
C GLY A 81 15.49 19.47 -1.75
N GLN A 82 15.14 18.72 -2.80
CA GLN A 82 14.59 19.23 -4.05
C GLN A 82 13.05 19.16 -4.11
N MET A 83 12.41 18.73 -3.03
CA MET A 83 10.95 18.61 -2.95
C MET A 83 10.35 19.82 -2.23
N CYS A 84 9.08 20.11 -2.53
CA CYS A 84 8.35 21.20 -1.90
C CYS A 84 7.73 20.71 -0.58
N PHE A 85 7.98 21.43 0.51
CA PHE A 85 7.42 21.19 1.83
C PHE A 85 6.52 22.31 2.34
N SER A 86 6.21 23.32 1.52
CA SER A 86 5.44 24.49 1.92
C SER A 86 4.09 24.17 2.56
N GLU A 87 3.37 23.18 2.03
CA GLU A 87 2.07 22.79 2.58
C GLU A 87 2.20 22.09 3.95
N PHE A 88 3.25 21.31 4.15
CA PHE A 88 3.56 20.76 5.48
C PHE A 88 3.85 21.86 6.48
N GLU A 89 4.59 22.89 6.08
CA GLU A 89 5.00 23.98 6.92
C GLU A 89 3.84 24.91 7.30
N GLN A 90 2.87 25.10 6.40
CA GLN A 90 1.65 25.87 6.65
C GLN A 90 0.78 25.29 7.76
N ALA A 91 0.86 23.99 8.02
CA ALA A 91 0.11 23.33 9.09
C ALA A 91 0.60 23.69 10.51
N TYR A 92 1.70 24.44 10.63
CA TYR A 92 2.26 24.86 11.91
C TYR A 92 1.96 26.35 12.17
N PRO A 93 1.56 26.70 13.40
CA PRO A 93 1.30 28.10 13.76
C PRO A 93 2.58 28.93 13.71
N PRO A 94 2.47 30.23 13.41
CA PRO A 94 3.60 31.14 13.53
C PRO A 94 3.90 31.38 15.02
N GLY A 95 5.12 31.05 15.47
CA GLY A 95 5.59 31.24 16.84
C GLY A 95 5.53 29.98 17.70
N GLY A 96 5.99 30.07 18.94
CA GLY A 96 6.18 28.96 19.85
C GLY A 96 7.55 28.30 19.73
N ARG A 97 7.72 27.13 20.36
CA ARG A 97 8.95 26.35 20.23
C ARG A 97 9.11 25.87 18.77
N PRO A 98 10.27 26.03 18.14
CA PRO A 98 10.52 25.51 16.80
C PRO A 98 10.17 24.03 16.69
N ALA A 99 9.42 23.68 15.65
CA ALA A 99 9.14 22.29 15.34
C ALA A 99 10.30 21.69 14.51
N TYR A 100 10.46 20.38 14.53
CA TYR A 100 11.37 19.74 13.56
C TYR A 100 10.89 19.97 12.14
N ALA A 101 11.81 20.28 11.24
CA ALA A 101 11.49 20.49 9.83
C ALA A 101 10.79 19.27 9.22
N PRO A 102 9.69 19.45 8.48
CA PRO A 102 8.95 18.33 7.86
C PRO A 102 9.83 17.43 7.00
N ARG A 103 10.79 18.01 6.25
CA ARG A 103 11.77 17.28 5.46
C ARG A 103 12.62 16.33 6.31
N ALA A 104 13.11 16.79 7.47
CA ALA A 104 13.92 16.00 8.37
C ALA A 104 13.10 14.87 9.01
N MET A 105 11.87 15.16 9.44
CA MET A 105 10.94 14.17 9.99
C MET A 105 10.62 13.08 8.98
N LEU A 106 10.33 13.45 7.74
CA LEU A 106 10.05 12.48 6.67
C LEU A 106 11.31 11.68 6.31
N GLY A 107 12.49 12.30 6.37
CA GLY A 107 13.77 11.64 6.20
C GLY A 107 13.96 10.49 7.20
N VAL A 108 13.71 10.70 8.49
CA VAL A 108 13.74 9.65 9.52
C VAL A 108 12.79 8.51 9.18
N ILE A 109 11.54 8.84 8.83
CA ILE A 109 10.49 7.85 8.58
C ILE A 109 10.82 6.99 7.36
N LEU A 110 11.14 7.61 6.22
CA LEU A 110 11.39 6.89 4.97
C LEU A 110 12.67 6.06 5.03
N CYS A 111 13.77 6.60 5.61
CA CYS A 111 15.00 5.83 5.80
C CYS A 111 14.79 4.63 6.72
N GLY A 112 14.05 4.80 7.81
CA GLY A 112 13.72 3.69 8.71
C GLY A 112 12.91 2.60 7.99
N ILE A 113 11.85 2.97 7.26
CA ILE A 113 11.04 1.99 6.51
C ILE A 113 11.88 1.27 5.44
N MET A 114 12.80 1.94 4.76
CA MET A 114 13.73 1.30 3.81
C MET A 114 14.60 0.23 4.46
N GLN A 115 14.90 0.36 5.76
CA GLN A 115 15.64 -0.62 6.55
C GLN A 115 14.76 -1.65 7.27
N GLY A 116 13.43 -1.63 7.02
CA GLY A 116 12.48 -2.54 7.66
C GLY A 116 11.96 -2.06 9.02
N ILE A 117 12.26 -0.82 9.39
CA ILE A 117 11.85 -0.21 10.66
C ILE A 117 10.60 0.64 10.43
N SER A 118 9.45 0.21 10.95
CA SER A 118 8.17 0.93 10.80
C SER A 118 7.46 1.23 12.12
N SER A 119 7.94 0.66 13.24
CA SER A 119 7.44 0.98 14.59
C SER A 119 7.95 2.35 15.03
N LEU A 120 7.07 3.19 15.57
CA LEU A 120 7.42 4.54 16.00
C LEU A 120 8.55 4.56 17.07
N ARG A 121 8.54 3.59 17.99
CA ARG A 121 9.59 3.47 19.02
C ARG A 121 10.93 3.00 18.45
N GLU A 122 10.88 2.15 17.44
CA GLU A 122 12.10 1.74 16.73
C GLU A 122 12.63 2.87 15.84
N LEU A 123 11.76 3.67 15.20
CA LEU A 123 12.14 4.87 14.45
C LEU A 123 12.77 5.93 15.38
N GLU A 124 12.24 6.12 16.60
CA GLU A 124 12.88 6.96 17.63
C GLU A 124 14.29 6.48 17.95
N ARG A 125 14.49 5.18 18.14
CA ARG A 125 15.80 4.58 18.41
C ARG A 125 16.73 4.74 17.21
N PHE A 126 16.22 4.46 16.02
CA PHE A 126 16.93 4.62 14.75
C PHE A 126 17.45 6.05 14.54
N ALA A 127 16.62 7.07 14.82
CA ALA A 127 17.01 8.46 14.74
C ALA A 127 18.18 8.82 15.69
N ARG A 128 18.31 8.10 16.81
CA ARG A 128 19.37 8.33 17.81
C ARG A 128 20.68 7.61 17.51
N THR A 129 20.65 6.52 16.72
CA THR A 129 21.79 5.59 16.63
C THR A 129 22.34 5.41 15.23
N ASP A 130 21.60 5.79 14.17
CA ASP A 130 22.02 5.53 12.80
C ASP A 130 22.64 6.77 12.14
N LEU A 131 23.88 6.64 11.69
CA LEU A 131 24.64 7.74 11.07
C LEU A 131 24.05 8.19 9.72
N GLY A 132 23.50 7.27 8.95
CA GLY A 132 22.82 7.60 7.71
C GLY A 132 21.54 8.40 7.95
N CYS A 133 20.80 8.03 9.01
CA CYS A 133 19.66 8.81 9.48
C CYS A 133 20.06 10.21 9.94
N TRP A 134 21.18 10.36 10.67
CA TRP A 134 21.71 11.66 11.07
C TRP A 134 22.02 12.55 9.86
N TRP A 135 22.62 11.98 8.82
CA TRP A 135 22.85 12.73 7.59
C TRP A 135 21.56 13.20 6.94
N VAL A 136 20.56 12.33 6.78
CA VAL A 136 19.31 12.66 6.12
C VAL A 136 18.50 13.69 6.90
N SER A 137 18.46 13.58 8.21
CA SER A 137 17.60 14.38 9.09
C SER A 137 18.29 15.59 9.74
N GLY A 138 19.63 15.70 9.68
CA GLY A 138 20.40 16.67 10.46
C GLY A 138 20.55 16.26 11.93
N ALA A 139 20.47 14.96 12.23
CA ALA A 139 20.53 14.40 13.58
C ALA A 139 19.44 14.90 14.53
N ILE A 140 18.23 15.21 14.00
CA ILE A 140 17.07 15.44 14.88
C ILE A 140 16.73 14.16 15.63
N MET A 141 16.26 14.29 16.85
CA MET A 141 15.95 13.16 17.74
C MET A 141 14.48 13.20 18.19
N PRO A 142 13.52 13.03 17.26
CA PRO A 142 12.11 13.04 17.61
C PRO A 142 11.74 11.81 18.44
N ASP A 143 10.94 12.00 19.49
CA ASP A 143 10.32 10.87 20.18
C ASP A 143 9.21 10.24 19.35
N HIS A 144 8.79 9.03 19.75
CA HIS A 144 7.74 8.28 19.03
C HIS A 144 6.40 9.01 18.99
N SER A 145 6.09 9.87 19.97
CA SER A 145 4.86 10.66 20.01
C SER A 145 4.89 11.79 19.00
N ILE A 146 6.04 12.46 18.85
CA ILE A 146 6.26 13.49 17.83
C ILE A 146 6.16 12.89 16.42
N LEU A 147 6.80 11.74 16.18
CA LEU A 147 6.68 11.00 14.93
C LEU A 147 5.22 10.64 14.63
N GLY A 148 4.49 10.13 15.63
CA GLY A 148 3.07 9.77 15.50
C GLY A 148 2.20 10.98 15.16
N ARG A 149 2.37 12.10 15.86
CA ARG A 149 1.63 13.35 15.61
C ARG A 149 1.95 13.94 14.23
N PHE A 150 3.20 13.88 13.79
CA PHE A 150 3.59 14.31 12.45
C PHE A 150 2.84 13.55 11.37
N ILE A 151 2.84 12.21 11.43
CA ILE A 151 2.15 11.37 10.44
C ILE A 151 0.62 11.60 10.50
N GLN A 152 0.05 11.77 11.68
CA GLN A 152 -1.38 12.05 11.85
C GLN A 152 -1.76 13.42 11.28
N ARG A 153 -0.98 14.46 11.57
CA ARG A 153 -1.23 15.82 11.10
C ARG A 153 -1.18 15.93 9.58
N HIS A 154 -0.26 15.22 8.96
CA HIS A 154 0.02 15.34 7.53
C HIS A 154 -0.49 14.15 6.70
N GLY A 155 -1.41 13.34 7.24
CA GLY A 155 -1.86 12.10 6.62
C GLY A 155 -2.38 12.28 5.20
N GLY A 156 -3.23 13.27 4.95
CA GLY A 156 -3.76 13.58 3.62
C GLY A 156 -2.64 13.94 2.63
N LEU A 157 -1.76 14.88 3.01
CA LEU A 157 -0.63 15.27 2.17
C LEU A 157 0.29 14.09 1.84
N LEU A 158 0.58 13.23 2.84
CA LEU A 158 1.48 12.08 2.68
C LEU A 158 0.91 11.00 1.77
N SER A 159 -0.40 10.75 1.81
CA SER A 159 -1.03 9.69 1.02
C SER A 159 -1.44 10.11 -0.40
N GLU A 160 -1.47 11.40 -0.68
CA GLU A 160 -1.90 11.96 -1.95
C GLU A 160 -0.78 12.77 -2.60
N GLN A 161 -0.76 14.04 -2.36
CA GLN A 161 0.03 15.03 -3.06
C GLN A 161 1.55 14.80 -2.93
N PHE A 162 2.05 14.49 -1.74
CA PHE A 162 3.47 14.24 -1.54
C PHE A 162 3.90 12.89 -2.13
N PHE A 163 3.05 11.86 -2.03
CA PHE A 163 3.27 10.60 -2.74
C PHE A 163 3.44 10.85 -4.24
N ASP A 164 2.57 11.66 -4.84
CA ASP A 164 2.59 11.96 -6.27
C ASP A 164 3.85 12.76 -6.66
N GLN A 165 4.23 13.77 -5.88
CA GLN A 165 5.47 14.54 -6.11
C GLN A 165 6.71 13.63 -6.05
N LEU A 166 6.81 12.77 -5.04
CA LEU A 166 7.94 11.84 -4.88
C LEU A 166 7.97 10.82 -6.02
N THR A 167 6.82 10.27 -6.40
CA THR A 167 6.70 9.34 -7.52
C THR A 167 7.16 9.98 -8.82
N HIS A 168 6.70 11.19 -9.12
CA HIS A 168 7.16 11.95 -10.29
C HIS A 168 8.68 12.17 -10.30
N LYS A 169 9.26 12.50 -9.14
CA LYS A 169 10.72 12.61 -8.98
C LYS A 169 11.41 11.28 -9.27
N VAL A 170 10.89 10.17 -8.76
CA VAL A 170 11.46 8.84 -8.96
C VAL A 170 11.34 8.39 -10.42
N LEU A 171 10.24 8.67 -11.10
CA LEU A 171 10.09 8.41 -12.54
C LEU A 171 11.17 9.13 -13.36
N LYS A 172 11.44 10.40 -13.06
CA LYS A 172 12.55 11.15 -13.67
C LYS A 172 13.91 10.53 -13.37
N LEU A 173 14.17 10.15 -12.13
CA LEU A 173 15.43 9.52 -11.71
C LEU A 173 15.66 8.17 -12.37
N THR A 174 14.62 7.38 -12.55
CA THR A 174 14.67 6.07 -13.21
C THR A 174 14.63 6.16 -14.73
N GLY A 175 14.25 7.30 -15.29
CA GLY A 175 14.04 7.50 -16.74
C GLY A 175 12.91 6.59 -17.24
N SER A 176 11.83 6.48 -16.50
CA SER A 176 10.68 5.65 -16.83
C SER A 176 9.38 6.44 -16.86
N GLY A 177 8.36 5.91 -17.48
CA GLY A 177 7.03 6.51 -17.61
C GLY A 177 5.93 5.59 -17.10
N THR A 178 4.70 5.92 -17.46
CA THR A 178 3.47 5.21 -17.08
C THR A 178 2.80 4.50 -18.25
N GLY A 179 3.40 4.47 -19.45
CA GLY A 179 2.78 3.91 -20.65
C GLY A 179 2.26 2.48 -20.47
N VAL A 180 3.01 1.63 -19.78
CA VAL A 180 2.57 0.28 -19.40
C VAL A 180 2.62 0.14 -17.90
N VAL A 181 1.48 -0.22 -17.29
CA VAL A 181 1.36 -0.45 -15.85
C VAL A 181 0.82 -1.85 -15.55
N ALA A 182 1.29 -2.46 -14.48
CA ALA A 182 0.77 -3.73 -13.97
C ALA A 182 0.12 -3.50 -12.60
N GLY A 183 -1.09 -4.02 -12.44
CA GLY A 183 -1.85 -3.94 -11.20
C GLY A 183 -1.89 -5.26 -10.44
N ASP A 184 -1.81 -5.15 -9.11
CA ASP A 184 -1.99 -6.27 -8.20
C ASP A 184 -2.38 -5.78 -6.81
N GLY A 185 -2.93 -6.69 -6.01
CA GLY A 185 -3.29 -6.44 -4.64
C GLY A 185 -2.80 -7.54 -3.69
N THR A 186 -2.92 -7.28 -2.41
CA THR A 186 -2.53 -8.26 -1.40
C THR A 186 -3.35 -8.08 -0.14
N VAL A 187 -3.44 -9.14 0.70
CA VAL A 187 -4.09 -9.06 2.00
C VAL A 187 -3.04 -8.81 3.07
N ILE A 188 -3.19 -7.73 3.87
CA ILE A 188 -2.31 -7.40 4.99
C ILE A 188 -3.14 -7.31 6.26
N GLU A 189 -2.68 -7.94 7.34
CA GLU A 189 -3.37 -7.94 8.64
C GLU A 189 -3.53 -6.50 9.19
N ALA A 190 -4.67 -6.21 9.77
CA ALA A 190 -4.92 -4.98 10.49
C ALA A 190 -4.27 -4.98 11.88
N ALA A 191 -4.15 -3.79 12.49
CA ALA A 191 -3.65 -3.62 13.86
C ALA A 191 -4.66 -4.12 14.93
N ALA A 192 -5.32 -5.23 14.70
CA ALA A 192 -6.39 -5.77 15.53
C ALA A 192 -6.02 -7.12 16.15
N SER A 193 -6.54 -7.39 17.33
CA SER A 193 -6.45 -8.72 17.94
C SER A 193 -7.38 -9.69 17.22
N ARG A 194 -6.88 -10.86 16.86
CA ARG A 194 -7.68 -11.94 16.23
C ARG A 194 -8.79 -12.47 17.15
N TYR A 195 -8.58 -12.40 18.45
CA TYR A 195 -9.50 -12.95 19.47
C TYR A 195 -10.61 -11.97 19.88
N ARG A 196 -10.58 -10.73 19.41
CA ARG A 196 -11.56 -9.68 19.75
C ARG A 196 -12.58 -9.44 18.63
N GLN A 197 -12.95 -10.50 17.92
CA GLN A 197 -14.05 -10.45 16.97
C GLN A 197 -15.37 -10.61 17.70
N MET A 198 -16.33 -9.74 17.39
CA MET A 198 -17.65 -9.71 18.01
C MET A 198 -18.72 -9.94 16.94
N ARG A 199 -19.71 -10.80 17.23
CA ARG A 199 -20.94 -10.90 16.45
C ARG A 199 -21.91 -9.82 16.87
N ALA A 200 -22.99 -9.65 16.12
CA ALA A 200 -23.96 -8.57 16.35
C ALA A 200 -24.51 -8.54 17.77
N GLU A 201 -24.88 -9.71 18.32
CA GLU A 201 -25.44 -9.84 19.66
C GLU A 201 -24.43 -9.41 20.75
N ALA A 202 -23.19 -9.90 20.64
CA ALA A 202 -22.12 -9.55 21.58
C ALA A 202 -21.73 -8.07 21.48
N LEU A 203 -21.79 -7.49 20.28
CA LEU A 203 -21.54 -6.07 20.07
C LEU A 203 -22.63 -5.21 20.70
N ALA A 204 -23.91 -5.57 20.52
CA ALA A 204 -25.05 -4.88 21.11
C ALA A 204 -24.99 -4.92 22.66
N GLN A 205 -24.69 -6.08 23.24
CA GLN A 205 -24.51 -6.21 24.70
C GLN A 205 -23.36 -5.33 25.21
N ALA A 206 -22.21 -5.35 24.50
CA ALA A 206 -21.07 -4.51 24.87
C ALA A 206 -21.38 -3.01 24.77
N LEU A 207 -22.19 -2.61 23.78
CA LEU A 207 -22.63 -1.22 23.63
C LEU A 207 -23.56 -0.80 24.74
N GLN A 208 -24.50 -1.66 25.13
CA GLN A 208 -25.41 -1.40 26.24
C GLN A 208 -24.63 -1.26 27.55
N ALA A 209 -23.75 -2.22 27.87
CA ALA A 209 -22.90 -2.17 29.06
C ALA A 209 -22.02 -0.90 29.10
N ALA A 210 -21.47 -0.48 27.93
CA ALA A 210 -20.68 0.74 27.83
C ALA A 210 -21.53 2.01 28.07
N ARG A 211 -22.77 2.05 27.61
CA ARG A 211 -23.71 3.16 27.88
C ARG A 211 -24.08 3.26 29.36
N GLU A 212 -24.32 2.12 30.01
CA GLU A 212 -24.61 2.07 31.45
C GLU A 212 -23.41 2.55 32.28
N ALA A 213 -22.19 2.16 31.89
CA ALA A 213 -20.96 2.59 32.55
C ALA A 213 -20.58 4.07 32.26
N ALA A 214 -21.10 4.65 31.19
CA ALA A 214 -20.73 6.01 30.76
C ALA A 214 -21.37 7.15 31.58
N GLN A 215 -22.17 6.83 32.59
CA GLN A 215 -22.76 7.85 33.45
C GLN A 215 -21.70 8.52 34.34
N GLY A 216 -20.84 9.37 33.71
CA GLY A 216 -19.94 10.28 34.43
C GLY A 216 -18.46 10.31 34.03
N GLU A 217 -17.98 9.50 33.08
CA GLU A 217 -16.56 9.46 32.72
C GLU A 217 -16.30 9.68 31.21
N ALA A 218 -15.38 10.58 30.86
CA ALA A 218 -15.03 10.90 29.47
C ALA A 218 -14.45 9.71 28.68
N GLU A 219 -13.70 8.81 29.35
CA GLU A 219 -13.15 7.59 28.72
C GLU A 219 -14.26 6.59 28.35
N ALA A 220 -15.33 6.54 29.14
CA ALA A 220 -16.49 5.70 28.87
C ALA A 220 -17.27 6.22 27.64
N GLY A 221 -17.35 7.54 27.44
CA GLY A 221 -17.94 8.16 26.25
C GLY A 221 -17.22 7.74 24.95
N ALA A 222 -15.90 7.77 24.92
CA ALA A 222 -15.11 7.36 23.77
C ALA A 222 -15.31 5.86 23.42
N ARG A 223 -15.53 5.01 24.43
CA ARG A 223 -15.84 3.60 24.23
C ARG A 223 -17.21 3.38 23.61
N VAL A 224 -18.22 4.16 24.01
CA VAL A 224 -19.55 4.14 23.41
C VAL A 224 -19.49 4.51 21.93
N GLU A 225 -18.82 5.62 21.60
CA GLU A 225 -18.66 6.06 20.20
C GLU A 225 -17.97 4.99 19.34
N GLN A 226 -16.92 4.36 19.87
CA GLN A 226 -16.20 3.28 19.18
C GLN A 226 -17.12 2.09 18.86
N LEU A 227 -17.94 1.66 19.82
CA LEU A 227 -18.87 0.54 19.65
C LEU A 227 -20.03 0.90 18.74
N GLN A 228 -20.55 2.14 18.81
CA GLN A 228 -21.59 2.64 17.91
C GLN A 228 -21.09 2.65 16.45
N ARG A 229 -19.87 3.16 16.21
CA ARG A 229 -19.25 3.11 14.87
C ARG A 229 -19.11 1.68 14.36
N ALA A 230 -18.69 0.77 15.23
CA ALA A 230 -18.57 -0.64 14.86
C ALA A 230 -19.93 -1.24 14.51
N GLN A 231 -20.99 -0.92 15.25
CA GLN A 231 -22.34 -1.39 14.96
C GLN A 231 -22.84 -0.85 13.62
N SER A 232 -22.73 0.44 13.36
CA SER A 232 -23.14 1.04 12.09
C SER A 232 -22.47 0.38 10.88
N ILE A 233 -21.16 0.11 10.98
CA ILE A 233 -20.43 -0.57 9.90
C ILE A 233 -20.88 -2.03 9.74
N LEU A 234 -21.17 -2.73 10.84
CA LEU A 234 -21.65 -4.12 10.79
C LEU A 234 -23.04 -4.20 10.16
N ASP A 235 -23.93 -3.28 10.50
CA ASP A 235 -25.28 -3.20 9.96
C ASP A 235 -25.26 -2.91 8.45
N SER A 236 -24.45 -1.93 8.02
CA SER A 236 -24.25 -1.63 6.60
C SER A 236 -23.72 -2.85 5.82
N ARG A 237 -22.77 -3.60 6.38
CA ARG A 237 -22.25 -4.83 5.76
C ARG A 237 -23.29 -5.94 5.69
N ARG A 238 -24.17 -6.02 6.69
CA ARG A 238 -25.29 -6.96 6.69
C ARG A 238 -26.24 -6.64 5.55
N GLU A 239 -26.69 -5.41 5.45
CA GLU A 239 -27.59 -4.93 4.40
C GLU A 239 -27.01 -5.17 3.00
N GLU A 240 -25.72 -4.85 2.78
CA GLU A 240 -25.06 -5.12 1.50
C GLU A 240 -25.02 -6.61 1.14
N ARG A 241 -24.84 -7.48 2.12
CA ARG A 241 -24.80 -8.93 1.86
C ARG A 241 -26.19 -9.48 1.55
N GLU A 242 -27.19 -9.05 2.31
CA GLU A 242 -28.60 -9.41 2.12
C GLU A 242 -29.11 -8.94 0.76
N ALA A 243 -28.80 -7.69 0.38
CA ALA A 243 -29.13 -7.15 -0.95
C ALA A 243 -28.50 -7.97 -2.10
N ARG A 244 -27.38 -8.65 -1.85
CA ARG A 244 -26.73 -9.57 -2.79
C ARG A 244 -27.21 -11.03 -2.65
N GLY A 245 -28.23 -11.29 -1.84
CA GLY A 245 -28.74 -12.63 -1.57
C GLY A 245 -27.73 -13.57 -0.89
N LYS A 246 -26.79 -13.03 -0.09
CA LYS A 246 -25.79 -13.80 0.64
C LYS A 246 -26.13 -13.88 2.12
N ASP A 247 -25.84 -15.01 2.73
CA ASP A 247 -25.98 -15.17 4.18
C ASP A 247 -25.12 -14.15 4.95
N ALA A 248 -25.72 -13.44 5.88
CA ALA A 248 -25.10 -12.45 6.73
C ALA A 248 -24.97 -12.89 8.22
N SER A 249 -25.44 -14.09 8.58
CA SER A 249 -25.49 -14.58 9.98
C SER A 249 -24.11 -14.75 10.60
N GLY A 250 -23.08 -15.08 9.80
CA GLY A 250 -21.71 -15.29 10.25
C GLY A 250 -20.84 -14.03 10.32
N LEU A 251 -21.41 -12.83 10.09
CA LEU A 251 -20.63 -11.60 10.13
C LEU A 251 -20.10 -11.31 11.54
N SER A 252 -18.83 -10.94 11.59
CA SER A 252 -18.17 -10.48 12.81
C SER A 252 -17.34 -9.23 12.53
N ILE A 253 -17.11 -8.45 13.58
CA ILE A 253 -16.39 -7.17 13.49
C ILE A 253 -15.45 -7.03 14.68
N ASN A 254 -14.33 -6.36 14.46
CA ASN A 254 -13.47 -5.92 15.57
C ASN A 254 -13.82 -4.49 15.93
N ALA A 255 -14.31 -4.25 17.15
CA ALA A 255 -14.74 -2.91 17.56
C ALA A 255 -13.61 -1.87 17.54
N ARG A 256 -12.34 -2.29 17.65
CA ARG A 256 -11.18 -1.39 17.59
C ARG A 256 -10.76 -1.08 16.16
N GLU A 257 -11.08 -1.96 15.22
CA GLU A 257 -10.72 -1.88 13.81
C GLU A 257 -11.95 -2.27 12.95
N PRO A 258 -13.04 -1.48 13.03
CA PRO A 258 -14.32 -1.89 12.45
C PRO A 258 -14.30 -1.89 10.92
N GLU A 259 -13.44 -1.09 10.29
CA GLU A 259 -13.31 -1.02 8.84
C GLU A 259 -12.59 -2.24 8.25
N ALA A 260 -11.72 -2.91 9.03
CA ALA A 260 -11.06 -4.13 8.59
C ALA A 260 -12.06 -5.29 8.41
N VAL A 261 -11.84 -6.10 7.38
CA VAL A 261 -12.70 -7.26 7.10
C VAL A 261 -11.94 -8.54 7.41
N VAL A 262 -12.62 -9.50 8.04
CA VAL A 262 -12.07 -10.84 8.28
C VAL A 262 -11.89 -11.56 6.95
N GLN A 263 -10.65 -11.87 6.58
CA GLN A 263 -10.27 -12.44 5.30
C GLN A 263 -9.25 -13.57 5.49
N PRO A 264 -9.24 -14.57 4.57
CA PRO A 264 -8.21 -15.59 4.60
C PRO A 264 -6.84 -14.96 4.36
N GLN A 265 -5.86 -15.40 5.11
CA GLN A 265 -4.47 -15.01 4.92
C GLN A 265 -3.85 -15.80 3.76
N LYS A 266 -2.61 -15.44 3.37
CA LYS A 266 -1.92 -16.07 2.23
C LYS A 266 -1.78 -17.60 2.34
N ASP A 267 -1.69 -18.12 3.57
CA ASP A 267 -1.66 -19.57 3.85
C ASP A 267 -3.04 -20.25 3.73
N LYS A 268 -4.12 -19.48 3.52
CA LYS A 268 -5.53 -19.94 3.45
C LYS A 268 -6.03 -20.73 4.67
N GLN A 269 -5.20 -20.93 5.68
CA GLN A 269 -5.54 -21.66 6.90
C GLN A 269 -5.98 -20.73 8.02
N ARG A 270 -5.55 -19.45 7.96
CA ARG A 270 -5.84 -18.46 8.98
C ARG A 270 -6.75 -17.36 8.42
N TYR A 271 -7.67 -16.91 9.27
CA TYR A 271 -8.50 -15.75 9.02
C TYR A 271 -8.11 -14.63 9.99
N ALA A 272 -7.99 -13.41 9.52
CA ALA A 272 -7.71 -12.23 10.33
C ALA A 272 -8.40 -11.00 9.77
N ALA A 273 -8.74 -10.05 10.66
CA ALA A 273 -9.14 -8.72 10.24
C ALA A 273 -8.00 -8.09 9.41
N SER A 274 -8.28 -7.68 8.20
CA SER A 274 -7.28 -7.32 7.21
C SER A 274 -7.79 -6.26 6.27
N TYR A 275 -6.86 -5.62 5.58
CA TYR A 275 -7.10 -4.69 4.47
C TYR A 275 -6.49 -5.23 3.18
N LYS A 276 -6.95 -4.70 2.06
CA LYS A 276 -6.45 -5.01 0.72
C LYS A 276 -5.75 -3.79 0.10
N PRO A 277 -4.45 -3.62 0.33
CA PRO A 277 -3.65 -2.67 -0.43
C PRO A 277 -3.42 -3.17 -1.85
N SER A 278 -3.53 -2.25 -2.80
CA SER A 278 -3.35 -2.46 -4.23
C SER A 278 -2.42 -1.40 -4.81
N VAL A 279 -1.64 -1.76 -5.81
CA VAL A 279 -0.70 -0.87 -6.50
C VAL A 279 -0.82 -1.00 -8.01
N LEU A 280 -0.44 0.07 -8.71
CA LEU A 280 0.02 0.02 -10.09
C LEU A 280 1.52 0.26 -10.12
N ALA A 281 2.26 -0.61 -10.79
CA ALA A 281 3.70 -0.48 -10.99
C ALA A 281 4.04 -0.47 -12.48
N ASN A 282 5.04 0.33 -12.89
CA ASN A 282 5.51 0.38 -14.25
C ASN A 282 6.57 -0.70 -14.56
N ASP A 283 7.10 -0.71 -15.79
CA ASP A 283 8.13 -1.65 -16.27
C ASP A 283 9.44 -1.61 -15.45
N LYS A 284 9.77 -0.47 -14.83
CA LYS A 284 10.91 -0.32 -13.91
C LYS A 284 10.53 -0.63 -12.46
N ARG A 285 9.34 -1.17 -12.23
CA ARG A 285 8.80 -1.49 -10.90
C ARG A 285 8.64 -0.28 -9.99
N VAL A 286 8.47 0.93 -10.53
CA VAL A 286 8.10 2.09 -9.73
C VAL A 286 6.60 2.02 -9.46
N ILE A 287 6.20 2.14 -8.20
CA ILE A 287 4.80 2.24 -7.81
C ILE A 287 4.30 3.61 -8.25
N VAL A 288 3.42 3.65 -9.24
CA VAL A 288 2.85 4.88 -9.81
C VAL A 288 1.50 5.25 -9.19
N ALA A 289 0.83 4.28 -8.57
CA ALA A 289 -0.37 4.50 -7.77
C ALA A 289 -0.47 3.47 -6.64
N ALA A 290 -1.03 3.88 -5.51
CA ALA A 290 -1.17 3.05 -4.32
C ALA A 290 -2.48 3.38 -3.59
N GLN A 291 -3.34 2.39 -3.39
CA GLN A 291 -4.63 2.54 -2.70
C GLN A 291 -4.87 1.40 -1.72
N VAL A 292 -5.73 1.61 -0.73
CA VAL A 292 -6.14 0.55 0.21
C VAL A 292 -7.67 0.52 0.30
N HIS A 293 -8.22 -0.68 0.20
CA HIS A 293 -9.63 -0.94 0.45
C HIS A 293 -9.82 -1.97 1.57
N ALA A 294 -10.99 -1.98 2.18
CA ALA A 294 -11.29 -2.91 3.26
C ALA A 294 -11.32 -4.38 2.81
N SER A 295 -11.89 -4.67 1.62
CA SER A 295 -12.20 -6.04 1.20
C SER A 295 -12.04 -6.33 -0.29
N SER A 296 -11.94 -5.32 -1.16
CA SER A 296 -11.96 -5.48 -2.62
C SER A 296 -10.76 -4.81 -3.27
N GLU A 297 -10.06 -5.50 -4.15
CA GLU A 297 -8.99 -4.95 -4.96
C GLU A 297 -9.55 -4.22 -6.19
N THR A 298 -10.67 -4.71 -6.74
CA THR A 298 -11.30 -4.12 -7.93
C THR A 298 -11.97 -2.77 -7.64
N ALA A 299 -12.45 -2.57 -6.41
CA ALA A 299 -13.14 -1.33 -6.02
C ALA A 299 -12.25 -0.07 -6.05
N VAL A 300 -10.93 -0.22 -6.02
CA VAL A 300 -9.98 0.90 -6.04
C VAL A 300 -9.32 1.10 -7.41
N VAL A 301 -9.66 0.29 -8.41
CA VAL A 301 -8.99 0.35 -9.72
C VAL A 301 -9.19 1.71 -10.39
N GLU A 302 -10.38 2.29 -10.31
CA GLU A 302 -10.66 3.61 -10.86
C GLU A 302 -9.75 4.68 -10.24
N GLN A 303 -9.64 4.70 -8.90
CA GLN A 303 -8.76 5.60 -8.16
C GLN A 303 -7.26 5.38 -8.47
N LEU A 304 -6.85 4.11 -8.62
CA LEU A 304 -5.49 3.76 -9.01
C LEU A 304 -5.15 4.27 -10.42
N LEU A 305 -6.07 4.12 -11.37
CA LEU A 305 -5.88 4.61 -12.73
C LEU A 305 -5.81 6.14 -12.77
N ASP A 306 -6.67 6.84 -12.04
CA ASP A 306 -6.66 8.30 -11.95
C ASP A 306 -5.35 8.82 -11.36
N GLN A 307 -4.90 8.23 -10.24
CA GLN A 307 -3.63 8.57 -9.61
C GLN A 307 -2.45 8.33 -10.56
N ALA A 308 -2.42 7.20 -11.26
CA ALA A 308 -1.35 6.89 -12.21
C ALA A 308 -1.38 7.79 -13.46
N GLN A 309 -2.57 8.20 -13.94
CA GLN A 309 -2.70 9.18 -15.04
C GLN A 309 -2.21 10.57 -14.63
N GLY A 310 -2.30 10.94 -13.35
CA GLY A 310 -1.65 12.14 -12.81
C GLY A 310 -0.13 12.14 -12.96
N GLN A 311 0.50 10.98 -13.08
CA GLN A 311 1.94 10.81 -13.31
C GLN A 311 2.31 10.80 -14.81
N GLY A 312 1.38 10.51 -15.70
CA GLY A 312 1.55 10.44 -17.14
C GLY A 312 0.54 9.55 -17.85
N LYS A 313 0.56 9.57 -19.19
CA LYS A 313 -0.36 8.78 -20.00
C LYS A 313 -0.16 7.28 -19.76
N ILE A 314 -1.27 6.55 -19.62
CA ILE A 314 -1.30 5.09 -19.56
C ILE A 314 -1.84 4.58 -20.90
N ASP A 315 -1.04 3.78 -21.61
CA ASP A 315 -1.47 3.15 -22.86
C ASP A 315 -2.01 1.74 -22.60
N THR A 316 -1.38 0.97 -21.69
CA THR A 316 -1.75 -0.43 -21.42
C THR A 316 -1.74 -0.71 -19.91
N ALA A 317 -2.78 -1.36 -19.42
CA ALA A 317 -2.90 -1.86 -18.05
C ALA A 317 -2.98 -3.39 -18.04
N LEU A 318 -2.13 -4.02 -17.22
CA LEU A 318 -1.99 -5.46 -17.06
C LEU A 318 -2.54 -5.87 -15.70
N PHE A 319 -3.63 -6.65 -15.67
CA PHE A 319 -4.22 -7.12 -14.42
C PHE A 319 -4.35 -8.65 -14.43
N ASP A 320 -4.38 -9.27 -13.25
CA ASP A 320 -4.63 -10.70 -13.17
C ASP A 320 -6.12 -11.04 -13.37
N ALA A 321 -6.39 -12.34 -13.40
CA ALA A 321 -7.75 -12.85 -13.63
C ALA A 321 -8.77 -12.43 -12.56
N GLY A 322 -8.34 -12.05 -11.38
CA GLY A 322 -9.20 -11.52 -10.31
C GLY A 322 -9.81 -10.17 -10.64
N TYR A 323 -9.19 -9.45 -11.57
CA TYR A 323 -9.67 -8.15 -12.07
C TYR A 323 -10.52 -8.23 -13.34
N PHE A 324 -10.85 -9.44 -13.83
CA PHE A 324 -11.80 -9.61 -14.96
C PHE A 324 -13.23 -9.29 -14.49
N ALA A 325 -13.47 -8.05 -14.15
CA ALA A 325 -14.71 -7.53 -13.59
C ALA A 325 -15.26 -6.38 -14.42
N THR A 326 -16.58 -6.21 -14.39
CA THR A 326 -17.26 -5.16 -15.15
C THR A 326 -16.70 -3.78 -14.87
N ASP A 327 -16.51 -3.46 -13.59
CA ASP A 327 -16.04 -2.14 -13.15
C ASP A 327 -14.64 -1.83 -13.67
N VAL A 328 -13.74 -2.81 -13.70
CA VAL A 328 -12.37 -2.67 -14.21
C VAL A 328 -12.39 -2.45 -15.73
N ILE A 329 -13.19 -3.24 -16.46
CA ILE A 329 -13.31 -3.13 -17.93
C ILE A 329 -13.89 -1.77 -18.30
N VAL A 330 -14.91 -1.30 -17.60
CA VAL A 330 -15.51 0.01 -17.83
C VAL A 330 -14.54 1.14 -17.48
N ALA A 331 -13.83 1.04 -16.33
CA ALA A 331 -12.88 2.05 -15.89
C ALA A 331 -11.73 2.25 -16.89
N THR A 332 -11.20 1.15 -17.46
CA THR A 332 -10.15 1.21 -18.49
C THR A 332 -10.67 1.71 -19.83
N ALA A 333 -11.84 1.25 -20.25
CA ALA A 333 -12.48 1.67 -21.50
C ALA A 333 -12.79 3.18 -21.51
N LYS A 334 -13.36 3.73 -20.44
CA LYS A 334 -13.63 5.17 -20.28
C LYS A 334 -12.38 6.04 -20.42
N ARG A 335 -11.20 5.51 -20.05
CA ARG A 335 -9.91 6.21 -20.10
C ARG A 335 -9.10 5.91 -21.36
N HIS A 336 -9.67 5.17 -22.32
CA HIS A 336 -8.99 4.71 -23.53
C HIS A 336 -7.70 3.93 -23.25
N ILE A 337 -7.67 3.17 -22.14
CA ILE A 337 -6.54 2.33 -21.73
C ILE A 337 -6.76 0.92 -22.26
N GLU A 338 -5.76 0.38 -22.97
CA GLU A 338 -5.80 -1.01 -23.38
C GLU A 338 -5.68 -1.93 -22.16
N LEU A 339 -6.72 -2.73 -21.91
CA LEU A 339 -6.71 -3.72 -20.84
C LEU A 339 -6.20 -5.07 -21.36
N LEU A 340 -5.21 -5.65 -20.68
CA LEU A 340 -4.79 -7.05 -20.82
C LEU A 340 -5.03 -7.78 -19.49
N CYS A 341 -6.11 -8.56 -19.46
CA CYS A 341 -6.57 -9.26 -18.27
C CYS A 341 -7.20 -10.59 -18.73
N PRO A 342 -6.62 -11.74 -18.39
CA PRO A 342 -7.22 -13.02 -18.73
C PRO A 342 -8.51 -13.22 -17.94
N GLU A 343 -9.51 -13.85 -18.54
CA GLU A 343 -10.63 -14.35 -17.76
C GLU A 343 -10.14 -15.46 -16.84
N GLY A 344 -10.45 -15.35 -15.55
CA GLY A 344 -10.12 -16.38 -14.60
C GLY A 344 -10.77 -17.70 -15.03
N GLN A 345 -10.02 -18.77 -14.94
CA GLN A 345 -10.66 -20.07 -14.99
C GLN A 345 -11.69 -20.08 -13.86
N SER A 346 -12.94 -19.79 -14.18
CA SER A 346 -14.02 -20.02 -13.25
C SER A 346 -13.84 -21.48 -12.81
N GLN A 347 -14.02 -21.75 -11.50
CA GLN A 347 -14.00 -23.14 -11.02
C GLN A 347 -14.97 -24.06 -11.81
N GLY A 348 -15.61 -23.52 -12.84
CA GLY A 348 -16.47 -24.16 -13.84
C GLY A 348 -15.82 -24.46 -15.18
N SER A 349 -14.56 -24.05 -15.47
CA SER A 349 -13.91 -24.44 -16.73
C SER A 349 -13.48 -25.92 -16.74
N ASP A 350 -13.34 -26.54 -15.59
CA ASP A 350 -13.19 -27.99 -15.40
C ASP A 350 -14.55 -28.67 -15.18
N TRP A 351 -15.58 -28.20 -15.91
CA TRP A 351 -16.92 -28.79 -15.88
C TRP A 351 -16.94 -30.31 -16.19
N ASN A 352 -15.89 -30.81 -16.84
CA ASN A 352 -15.69 -32.24 -17.06
C ASN A 352 -15.33 -33.01 -15.80
N LYS A 353 -14.75 -32.36 -14.76
CA LYS A 353 -14.30 -33.02 -13.54
C LYS A 353 -15.32 -32.98 -12.40
N HIS A 354 -16.32 -32.10 -12.45
CA HIS A 354 -17.34 -31.95 -11.41
C HIS A 354 -18.73 -32.17 -11.97
N SER A 355 -19.28 -33.37 -11.80
CA SER A 355 -20.61 -33.78 -12.29
C SER A 355 -21.76 -32.88 -11.82
N ASP A 356 -21.60 -32.17 -10.71
CA ASP A 356 -22.68 -31.38 -10.06
C ASP A 356 -22.76 -29.92 -10.49
N LYS A 357 -21.77 -29.42 -11.25
CA LYS A 357 -21.75 -28.02 -11.70
C LYS A 357 -22.38 -27.88 -13.08
N ARG A 358 -23.28 -26.88 -13.19
CA ARG A 358 -23.91 -26.52 -14.46
C ARG A 358 -22.92 -25.85 -15.39
N LEU A 359 -23.18 -26.02 -16.70
CA LEU A 359 -22.43 -25.34 -17.75
C LEU A 359 -22.43 -23.82 -17.51
N PRO A 360 -21.25 -23.20 -17.40
CA PRO A 360 -21.15 -21.75 -17.25
C PRO A 360 -21.56 -21.02 -18.54
N LYS A 361 -21.89 -19.73 -18.44
CA LYS A 361 -22.20 -18.90 -19.61
C LYS A 361 -21.04 -18.85 -20.60
N SER A 362 -19.79 -18.89 -20.13
CA SER A 362 -18.58 -18.92 -20.96
C SER A 362 -18.44 -20.17 -21.85
N GLY A 363 -19.23 -21.22 -21.60
CA GLY A 363 -19.30 -22.39 -22.48
C GLY A 363 -20.27 -22.22 -23.65
N PHE A 364 -20.90 -21.05 -23.83
CA PHE A 364 -21.80 -20.72 -24.92
C PHE A 364 -21.15 -19.64 -25.78
N ASP A 365 -20.92 -19.97 -27.07
CA ASP A 365 -20.26 -19.08 -28.01
C ASP A 365 -21.25 -18.09 -28.62
N TYR A 366 -20.98 -16.79 -28.49
CA TYR A 366 -21.79 -15.75 -29.11
C TYR A 366 -21.32 -15.45 -30.54
N HIS A 367 -22.23 -15.54 -31.50
CA HIS A 367 -22.02 -15.19 -32.89
C HIS A 367 -22.68 -13.83 -33.19
N ALA A 368 -21.85 -12.80 -33.29
CA ALA A 368 -22.33 -11.41 -33.41
C ALA A 368 -23.07 -11.16 -34.76
N GLU A 369 -22.62 -11.78 -35.85
CA GLU A 369 -23.20 -11.62 -37.18
C GLU A 369 -24.63 -12.19 -37.26
N GLU A 370 -24.89 -13.29 -36.52
CA GLU A 370 -26.19 -13.98 -36.50
C GLU A 370 -27.04 -13.55 -35.27
N ASP A 371 -26.52 -12.72 -34.39
CA ASP A 371 -27.09 -12.37 -33.07
C ASP A 371 -27.66 -13.60 -32.35
N CYS A 372 -26.83 -14.63 -32.16
CA CYS A 372 -27.22 -15.86 -31.48
C CYS A 372 -26.09 -16.44 -30.62
N TYR A 373 -26.46 -17.33 -29.70
CA TYR A 373 -25.51 -18.19 -29.00
C TYR A 373 -25.52 -19.60 -29.55
N ARG A 374 -24.37 -20.25 -29.62
CA ARG A 374 -24.25 -21.71 -29.81
C ARG A 374 -23.89 -22.36 -28.49
N CYS A 375 -24.67 -23.37 -28.09
CA CYS A 375 -24.41 -24.11 -26.85
C CYS A 375 -23.40 -25.24 -27.10
N PRO A 376 -22.83 -25.84 -26.02
CA PRO A 376 -21.90 -26.98 -26.14
C PRO A 376 -22.43 -28.21 -26.85
N ALA A 377 -23.77 -28.34 -26.98
CA ALA A 377 -24.42 -29.37 -27.80
C ALA A 377 -24.67 -28.92 -29.26
N GLY A 378 -24.05 -27.82 -29.72
CA GLY A 378 -24.18 -27.29 -31.07
C GLY A 378 -25.51 -26.59 -31.40
N GLN A 379 -26.45 -26.49 -30.44
CA GLN A 379 -27.77 -25.89 -30.70
C GLN A 379 -27.70 -24.37 -30.69
N ARG A 380 -28.45 -23.74 -31.61
CA ARG A 380 -28.61 -22.29 -31.70
C ARG A 380 -29.62 -21.79 -30.67
N LEU A 381 -29.25 -20.77 -29.89
CA LEU A 381 -30.14 -20.00 -29.03
C LEU A 381 -30.35 -18.64 -29.68
N SER A 382 -31.57 -18.32 -30.05
CA SER A 382 -31.95 -17.04 -30.65
C SER A 382 -32.49 -16.08 -29.60
N ALA A 383 -32.49 -14.79 -29.89
CA ALA A 383 -33.07 -13.77 -29.04
C ALA A 383 -34.59 -14.02 -28.89
N VAL A 384 -35.05 -14.11 -27.66
CA VAL A 384 -36.47 -14.38 -27.32
C VAL A 384 -37.13 -13.21 -26.60
N GLY A 385 -36.35 -12.24 -26.12
CA GLY A 385 -36.87 -11.04 -25.46
C GLY A 385 -35.78 -10.07 -25.07
N CYS A 386 -36.13 -8.78 -24.95
CA CYS A 386 -35.29 -7.71 -24.47
C CYS A 386 -35.89 -7.10 -23.20
N TYR A 387 -35.07 -6.98 -22.15
CA TYR A 387 -35.41 -6.27 -20.93
C TYR A 387 -34.73 -4.92 -20.94
N LYS A 388 -35.49 -3.82 -20.82
CA LYS A 388 -34.97 -2.44 -20.90
C LYS A 388 -34.17 -2.00 -19.68
N GLY A 389 -34.21 -2.80 -18.61
CA GLY A 389 -33.57 -2.44 -17.35
C GLY A 389 -34.40 -1.47 -16.49
N ASN A 390 -33.98 -1.31 -15.23
CA ASN A 390 -34.53 -0.33 -14.30
C ASN A 390 -33.41 0.12 -13.33
N ALA A 391 -33.75 0.91 -12.31
CA ALA A 391 -32.78 1.41 -11.33
C ALA A 391 -32.00 0.31 -10.58
N SER A 392 -32.58 -0.90 -10.46
CA SER A 392 -31.98 -2.03 -9.73
C SER A 392 -31.38 -3.12 -10.61
N ALA A 393 -31.68 -3.15 -11.93
CA ALA A 393 -31.20 -4.19 -12.84
C ALA A 393 -30.88 -3.62 -14.23
N PRO A 394 -29.69 -3.94 -14.80
CA PRO A 394 -29.30 -3.46 -16.12
C PRO A 394 -30.12 -4.11 -17.23
N ALA A 395 -30.20 -3.41 -18.37
CA ALA A 395 -30.84 -3.95 -19.59
C ALA A 395 -30.09 -5.19 -20.09
N TYR A 396 -30.83 -6.16 -20.62
CA TYR A 396 -30.29 -7.36 -21.25
C TYR A 396 -31.17 -7.91 -22.34
N THR A 397 -30.59 -8.65 -23.29
CA THR A 397 -31.28 -9.52 -24.24
C THR A 397 -31.22 -10.96 -23.77
N GLU A 398 -32.34 -11.68 -23.83
CA GLU A 398 -32.42 -13.07 -23.42
C GLU A 398 -32.42 -13.98 -24.64
N TYR A 399 -31.58 -15.02 -24.63
CA TYR A 399 -31.42 -16.00 -25.68
C TYR A 399 -31.85 -17.38 -25.19
N ALA A 400 -32.61 -18.12 -25.98
CA ALA A 400 -33.11 -19.46 -25.65
C ALA A 400 -33.28 -20.33 -26.90
N THR A 401 -33.46 -21.64 -26.69
CA THR A 401 -33.81 -22.62 -27.74
C THR A 401 -34.81 -23.63 -27.21
N ARG A 402 -35.66 -24.12 -28.10
CA ARG A 402 -36.60 -25.21 -27.81
C ARG A 402 -35.93 -26.61 -27.84
N ALA A 403 -34.72 -26.71 -28.43
CA ALA A 403 -33.97 -27.96 -28.56
C ALA A 403 -33.47 -28.55 -27.22
N CYS A 404 -33.63 -27.85 -26.12
CA CYS A 404 -33.26 -28.32 -24.79
C CYS A 404 -34.10 -29.52 -24.32
N ALA A 405 -35.26 -29.76 -24.86
CA ALA A 405 -36.16 -30.83 -24.43
C ALA A 405 -35.53 -32.24 -24.60
N GLY A 406 -34.85 -32.50 -25.73
CA GLY A 406 -34.17 -33.78 -26.02
C GLY A 406 -32.64 -33.74 -25.90
N CYS A 407 -32.08 -32.76 -25.19
CA CYS A 407 -30.64 -32.57 -25.13
C CYS A 407 -29.96 -33.51 -24.14
N ALA A 408 -28.95 -34.26 -24.57
CA ALA A 408 -28.14 -35.14 -23.71
C ALA A 408 -27.39 -34.43 -22.57
N LEU A 409 -27.10 -33.12 -22.75
CA LEU A 409 -26.44 -32.29 -21.75
C LEU A 409 -27.41 -31.57 -20.80
N ARG A 410 -28.73 -31.81 -20.91
CA ARG A 410 -29.74 -31.04 -20.18
C ARG A 410 -29.55 -31.02 -18.68
N GLU A 411 -29.31 -32.15 -18.05
CA GLU A 411 -29.13 -32.26 -16.59
C GLU A 411 -27.93 -31.43 -16.08
N ARG A 412 -26.86 -31.41 -16.87
CA ARG A 412 -25.65 -30.62 -16.59
C ARG A 412 -25.76 -29.14 -16.99
N CYS A 413 -26.77 -28.82 -17.83
CA CYS A 413 -26.92 -27.47 -18.39
C CYS A 413 -27.92 -26.63 -17.58
N THR A 414 -29.13 -27.17 -17.33
CA THR A 414 -30.21 -26.41 -16.71
C THR A 414 -31.19 -27.30 -15.94
N ARG A 415 -31.74 -26.78 -14.83
CA ARG A 415 -32.86 -27.38 -14.08
C ARG A 415 -34.22 -26.82 -14.54
N SER A 416 -34.22 -25.79 -15.40
CA SER A 416 -35.46 -25.17 -15.86
C SER A 416 -36.22 -26.11 -16.80
N ALA A 417 -37.52 -26.31 -16.56
CA ALA A 417 -38.39 -27.02 -17.46
C ALA A 417 -38.41 -26.39 -18.85
N GLN A 418 -38.27 -25.09 -18.95
CA GLN A 418 -38.26 -24.31 -20.19
C GLN A 418 -36.91 -24.33 -20.95
N GLY A 419 -35.88 -25.04 -20.42
CA GLY A 419 -34.55 -25.07 -21.02
C GLY A 419 -33.62 -23.97 -20.52
N ARG A 420 -32.44 -23.90 -21.12
CA ARG A 420 -31.41 -22.90 -20.77
C ARG A 420 -31.72 -21.55 -21.38
N ARG A 421 -31.66 -20.50 -20.56
CA ARG A 421 -31.73 -19.10 -20.99
C ARG A 421 -30.43 -18.40 -20.70
N ILE A 422 -29.91 -17.63 -21.63
CA ILE A 422 -28.69 -16.84 -21.53
C ILE A 422 -29.06 -15.37 -21.60
N LYS A 423 -28.66 -14.60 -20.58
CA LYS A 423 -28.80 -13.14 -20.55
C LYS A 423 -27.54 -12.50 -21.09
N ARG A 424 -27.66 -11.64 -22.11
CA ARG A 424 -26.56 -10.83 -22.66
C ARG A 424 -26.76 -9.39 -22.27
N TYR A 425 -25.77 -8.86 -21.61
CA TYR A 425 -25.68 -7.46 -21.19
C TYR A 425 -24.75 -6.67 -22.13
N ALA A 426 -24.89 -5.35 -22.20
CA ALA A 426 -24.02 -4.50 -23.02
C ALA A 426 -22.52 -4.72 -22.74
N ILE A 427 -22.15 -4.94 -21.48
CA ILE A 427 -20.77 -5.22 -21.08
C ILE A 427 -20.21 -6.54 -21.62
N ASP A 428 -21.07 -7.49 -22.00
CA ASP A 428 -20.60 -8.78 -22.52
C ASP A 428 -19.83 -8.61 -23.84
N ALA A 429 -20.16 -7.61 -24.65
CA ALA A 429 -19.41 -7.30 -25.88
C ALA A 429 -17.92 -6.91 -25.55
N HIS A 430 -17.71 -6.13 -24.49
CA HIS A 430 -16.36 -5.78 -24.05
C HIS A 430 -15.61 -6.99 -23.50
N LYS A 431 -16.31 -7.88 -22.77
CA LYS A 431 -15.73 -9.13 -22.26
C LYS A 431 -15.32 -10.07 -23.39
N ASP A 432 -16.17 -10.20 -24.41
CA ASP A 432 -15.89 -11.03 -25.60
C ASP A 432 -14.68 -10.46 -26.37
N ALA A 433 -14.62 -9.14 -26.57
CA ALA A 433 -13.48 -8.47 -27.20
C ALA A 433 -12.18 -8.68 -26.40
N LEU A 434 -12.25 -8.62 -25.05
CA LEU A 434 -11.10 -8.87 -24.20
C LEU A 434 -10.64 -10.34 -24.26
N ARG A 435 -11.57 -11.31 -24.30
CA ARG A 435 -11.26 -12.74 -24.51
C ARG A 435 -10.56 -12.96 -25.86
N ALA A 436 -11.13 -12.40 -26.93
CA ALA A 436 -10.54 -12.48 -28.26
C ALA A 436 -9.13 -11.85 -28.30
N LYS A 437 -8.94 -10.71 -27.67
CA LYS A 437 -7.63 -10.07 -27.52
C LYS A 437 -6.65 -10.97 -26.79
N MET A 438 -7.03 -11.51 -25.62
CA MET A 438 -6.17 -12.40 -24.82
C MET A 438 -5.90 -13.76 -25.47
N ALA A 439 -6.66 -14.16 -26.47
CA ALA A 439 -6.36 -15.34 -27.28
C ALA A 439 -5.17 -15.13 -28.22
N GLN A 440 -4.84 -13.88 -28.57
CA GLN A 440 -3.75 -13.55 -29.49
C GLN A 440 -2.37 -13.80 -28.84
N PRO A 441 -1.40 -14.42 -29.53
CA PRO A 441 -0.07 -14.69 -28.99
C PRO A 441 0.67 -13.42 -28.53
N GLN A 442 0.55 -12.32 -29.28
CA GLN A 442 1.17 -11.04 -28.95
C GLN A 442 0.66 -10.44 -27.64
N ALA A 443 -0.67 -10.49 -27.41
CA ALA A 443 -1.27 -10.02 -26.16
C ALA A 443 -0.80 -10.86 -24.97
N ARG A 444 -0.68 -12.18 -25.13
CA ARG A 444 -0.15 -13.09 -24.10
C ARG A 444 1.31 -12.81 -23.79
N GLN A 445 2.13 -12.54 -24.78
CA GLN A 445 3.55 -12.19 -24.61
C GLN A 445 3.68 -10.88 -23.84
N ARG A 446 2.90 -9.85 -24.17
CA ARG A 446 2.88 -8.58 -23.43
C ARG A 446 2.37 -8.77 -22.00
N TYR A 447 1.32 -9.58 -21.84
CA TYR A 447 0.76 -9.88 -20.52
C TYR A 447 1.75 -10.63 -19.60
N ALA A 448 2.60 -11.51 -20.15
CA ALA A 448 3.60 -12.25 -19.37
C ALA A 448 4.58 -11.34 -18.60
N GLN A 449 4.76 -10.08 -19.03
CA GLN A 449 5.59 -9.10 -18.33
C GLN A 449 5.01 -8.68 -16.97
N ARG A 450 3.68 -8.81 -16.78
CA ARG A 450 2.98 -8.40 -15.56
C ARG A 450 3.66 -8.92 -14.29
N GLN A 451 3.91 -10.22 -14.26
CA GLN A 451 4.47 -10.89 -13.09
C GLN A 451 5.81 -10.28 -12.66
N ALA A 452 6.71 -10.03 -13.61
CA ALA A 452 8.00 -9.41 -13.34
C ALA A 452 7.90 -7.94 -12.91
N MET A 453 6.79 -7.25 -13.24
CA MET A 453 6.58 -5.85 -12.89
C MET A 453 6.07 -5.68 -11.47
N VAL A 454 5.10 -6.49 -11.02
CA VAL A 454 4.36 -6.21 -9.78
C VAL A 454 4.64 -7.18 -8.63
N GLU A 455 4.93 -8.47 -8.87
CA GLU A 455 5.19 -9.42 -7.77
C GLU A 455 6.41 -9.04 -6.91
N PRO A 456 7.55 -8.58 -7.47
CA PRO A 456 8.69 -8.15 -6.67
C PRO A 456 8.40 -6.93 -5.80
N VAL A 457 7.39 -6.13 -6.14
CA VAL A 457 6.93 -4.99 -5.32
C VAL A 457 6.43 -5.49 -3.98
N PHE A 458 5.43 -6.39 -3.99
CA PHE A 458 4.86 -6.94 -2.76
C PHE A 458 5.85 -7.80 -1.98
N SER A 459 6.74 -8.52 -2.66
CA SER A 459 7.84 -9.23 -2.00
C SER A 459 8.72 -8.27 -1.19
N THR A 460 9.09 -7.13 -1.77
CA THR A 460 9.91 -6.12 -1.08
C THR A 460 9.15 -5.46 0.08
N LEU A 461 7.89 -5.06 -0.13
CA LEU A 461 7.07 -4.45 0.91
C LEU A 461 6.92 -5.39 2.12
N ARG A 462 6.67 -6.68 1.89
CA ARG A 462 6.45 -7.67 2.97
C ARG A 462 7.74 -8.11 3.67
N HIS A 463 8.79 -8.44 2.91
CA HIS A 463 9.97 -9.11 3.45
C HIS A 463 11.12 -8.15 3.77
N ARG A 464 11.30 -7.08 3.01
CA ARG A 464 12.36 -6.11 3.27
C ARG A 464 11.90 -4.96 4.17
N GLN A 465 10.69 -4.45 3.94
CA GLN A 465 10.12 -3.36 4.76
C GLN A 465 9.26 -3.87 5.92
N GLY A 466 9.05 -5.19 6.04
CA GLY A 466 8.34 -5.81 7.15
C GLY A 466 6.83 -5.53 7.20
N LEU A 467 6.21 -5.10 6.07
CA LEU A 467 4.78 -4.80 6.00
C LEU A 467 3.94 -6.09 5.91
N GLN A 468 3.94 -6.88 6.98
CA GLN A 468 3.09 -8.07 7.14
C GLN A 468 1.80 -7.76 7.88
N ARG A 469 1.81 -6.72 8.71
CA ARG A 469 0.70 -6.23 9.50
C ARG A 469 0.78 -4.72 9.61
N PHE A 470 -0.35 -4.04 9.42
CA PHE A 470 -0.45 -2.61 9.68
C PHE A 470 -0.30 -2.32 11.19
N ARG A 471 0.25 -1.18 11.51
CA ARG A 471 0.47 -0.72 12.89
C ARG A 471 -0.50 0.38 13.29
N ARG A 472 -1.16 1.00 12.31
CA ARG A 472 -2.12 2.09 12.49
C ARG A 472 -3.54 1.55 12.42
N ASN A 473 -4.45 2.21 13.14
CA ASN A 473 -5.85 1.83 13.21
C ASN A 473 -6.70 2.74 12.30
N GLY A 474 -7.69 2.12 11.64
CA GLY A 474 -8.62 2.78 10.73
C GLY A 474 -8.10 2.94 9.31
N LEU A 475 -9.00 2.84 8.34
CA LEU A 475 -8.66 2.81 6.91
C LEU A 475 -7.85 4.04 6.45
N ALA A 476 -8.20 5.23 6.96
CA ALA A 476 -7.49 6.47 6.62
C ALA A 476 -6.02 6.41 7.07
N ALA A 477 -5.74 5.99 8.31
CA ALA A 477 -4.39 5.88 8.82
C ALA A 477 -3.59 4.74 8.17
N VAL A 478 -4.26 3.66 7.79
CA VAL A 478 -3.69 2.54 7.03
C VAL A 478 -3.29 2.97 5.61
N ARG A 479 -4.08 3.82 4.95
CA ARG A 479 -3.72 4.41 3.65
C ARG A 479 -2.43 5.22 3.74
N VAL A 480 -2.28 6.03 4.79
CA VAL A 480 -1.06 6.81 5.03
C VAL A 480 0.15 5.89 5.28
N GLU A 481 -0.02 4.87 6.11
CA GLU A 481 1.05 3.88 6.38
C GLU A 481 1.47 3.17 5.09
N PHE A 482 0.52 2.76 4.25
CA PHE A 482 0.81 2.13 2.97
C PHE A 482 1.52 3.07 2.00
N ALA A 483 1.10 4.33 1.92
CA ALA A 483 1.76 5.35 1.10
C ALA A 483 3.21 5.60 1.53
N LEU A 484 3.50 5.64 2.84
CA LEU A 484 4.87 5.76 3.36
C LEU A 484 5.74 4.57 2.95
N HIS A 485 5.20 3.35 3.00
CA HIS A 485 5.90 2.15 2.52
C HIS A 485 6.12 2.19 1.00
N ALA A 486 5.15 2.63 0.22
CA ALA A 486 5.28 2.79 -1.23
C ALA A 486 6.32 3.86 -1.61
N MET A 487 6.36 4.99 -0.89
CA MET A 487 7.39 6.03 -1.07
C MET A 487 8.79 5.53 -0.74
N ALA A 488 8.97 4.83 0.37
CA ALA A 488 10.24 4.21 0.76
C ALA A 488 10.70 3.15 -0.27
N TYR A 489 9.75 2.39 -0.81
CA TYR A 489 10.00 1.46 -1.91
C TYR A 489 10.47 2.21 -3.16
N ASN A 490 9.79 3.27 -3.58
CA ASN A 490 10.15 4.06 -4.75
C ASN A 490 11.55 4.69 -4.64
N LEU A 491 11.93 5.20 -3.46
CA LEU A 491 13.31 5.66 -3.21
C LEU A 491 14.32 4.54 -3.37
N SER A 492 14.01 3.34 -2.86
CA SER A 492 14.89 2.16 -3.03
C SER A 492 15.05 1.79 -4.52
N ARG A 493 14.00 1.95 -5.33
CA ARG A 493 14.06 1.73 -6.79
C ARG A 493 14.96 2.76 -7.49
N ALA A 494 14.84 4.04 -7.12
CA ALA A 494 15.71 5.09 -7.66
C ALA A 494 17.19 4.80 -7.36
N LEU A 495 17.52 4.41 -6.12
CA LEU A 495 18.88 4.01 -5.73
C LEU A 495 19.40 2.81 -6.54
N ALA A 496 18.57 1.77 -6.68
CA ALA A 496 18.94 0.58 -7.45
C ALA A 496 19.23 0.90 -8.93
N GLN A 497 18.46 1.80 -9.53
CA GLN A 497 18.69 2.24 -10.91
C GLN A 497 19.95 3.09 -11.07
N LEU A 498 20.25 3.96 -10.11
CA LEU A 498 21.53 4.70 -10.13
C LEU A 498 22.72 3.75 -10.05
N PHE A 499 22.65 2.76 -9.16
CA PHE A 499 23.70 1.75 -9.03
C PHE A 499 23.84 0.93 -10.32
N ALA A 500 22.73 0.50 -10.92
CA ALA A 500 22.76 -0.24 -12.19
C ALA A 500 23.39 0.60 -13.32
N ARG A 501 23.07 1.89 -13.42
CA ARG A 501 23.68 2.80 -14.40
C ARG A 501 25.19 2.98 -14.15
N PHE A 502 25.60 3.10 -12.90
CA PHE A 502 27.02 3.18 -12.52
C PHE A 502 27.78 1.93 -12.93
N ILE A 503 27.26 0.74 -12.60
CA ILE A 503 27.84 -0.54 -13.00
C ILE A 503 27.91 -0.67 -14.53
N ASN A 504 26.84 -0.34 -15.24
CA ASN A 504 26.84 -0.38 -16.71
C ASN A 504 27.87 0.59 -17.30
N GLY A 505 28.01 1.80 -16.75
CA GLY A 505 29.04 2.75 -17.15
C GLY A 505 30.46 2.19 -16.97
N LEU A 506 30.72 1.51 -15.86
CA LEU A 506 32.00 0.82 -15.62
C LEU A 506 32.23 -0.33 -16.61
N LEU A 507 31.20 -1.08 -16.95
CA LEU A 507 31.28 -2.19 -17.91
C LEU A 507 31.55 -1.70 -19.34
N THR A 508 30.96 -0.56 -19.74
CA THR A 508 31.09 -0.02 -21.10
C THR A 508 32.35 0.81 -21.30
N HIS A 509 32.67 1.68 -20.35
CA HIS A 509 33.74 2.70 -20.49
C HIS A 509 34.89 2.56 -19.47
N GLY A 510 34.78 1.64 -18.48
CA GLY A 510 35.78 1.45 -17.45
C GLY A 510 37.06 0.78 -17.94
N HIS A 511 38.17 0.99 -17.21
CA HIS A 511 39.42 0.25 -17.39
C HIS A 511 39.19 -1.28 -17.26
N PRO A 512 39.92 -2.15 -17.96
CA PRO A 512 39.72 -3.61 -17.96
C PRO A 512 39.63 -4.25 -16.56
N SER A 513 40.40 -3.76 -15.60
CA SER A 513 40.34 -4.22 -14.21
C SER A 513 39.02 -3.86 -13.52
N LEU A 514 38.51 -2.65 -13.76
CA LEU A 514 37.23 -2.18 -13.23
C LEU A 514 36.04 -2.90 -13.88
N ARG A 515 36.15 -3.25 -15.15
CA ARG A 515 35.15 -4.08 -15.85
C ARG A 515 35.00 -5.46 -15.23
N LYS A 516 36.12 -6.12 -14.86
CA LYS A 516 36.09 -7.42 -14.15
C LYS A 516 35.36 -7.31 -12.80
N VAL A 517 35.68 -6.28 -12.01
CA VAL A 517 35.01 -6.02 -10.72
C VAL A 517 33.54 -5.71 -10.93
N ALA A 518 33.18 -4.88 -11.91
CA ALA A 518 31.80 -4.54 -12.23
C ALA A 518 30.99 -5.77 -12.69
N ALA A 519 31.60 -6.68 -13.47
CA ALA A 519 30.98 -7.94 -13.86
C ALA A 519 30.73 -8.85 -12.65
N LEU A 520 31.68 -9.00 -11.74
CA LEU A 520 31.51 -9.77 -10.50
C LEU A 520 30.41 -9.17 -9.61
N LEU A 521 30.36 -7.84 -9.45
CA LEU A 521 29.32 -7.16 -8.69
C LEU A 521 27.94 -7.31 -9.35
N SER A 522 27.82 -7.25 -10.67
CA SER A 522 26.56 -7.47 -11.37
C SER A 522 26.05 -8.91 -11.18
N HIS A 523 26.93 -9.90 -11.25
CA HIS A 523 26.60 -11.31 -10.94
C HIS A 523 26.21 -11.51 -9.48
N ALA A 524 26.91 -10.88 -8.54
CA ALA A 524 26.58 -10.96 -7.11
C ALA A 524 25.21 -10.33 -6.80
N VAL A 525 24.87 -9.20 -7.42
CA VAL A 525 23.54 -8.56 -7.27
C VAL A 525 22.44 -9.42 -7.87
N VAL A 526 22.66 -10.04 -9.03
CA VAL A 526 21.73 -11.00 -9.64
C VAL A 526 21.61 -12.25 -8.77
N ALA A 527 22.73 -12.81 -8.29
CA ALA A 527 22.71 -13.98 -7.40
C ALA A 527 22.01 -13.68 -6.07
N MET A 528 22.25 -12.53 -5.43
CA MET A 528 21.53 -12.12 -4.22
C MET A 528 20.04 -11.86 -4.47
N SER A 529 19.64 -11.45 -5.66
CA SER A 529 18.24 -11.32 -6.03
C SER A 529 17.57 -12.68 -6.30
N LEU A 530 18.33 -13.67 -6.76
CA LEU A 530 17.87 -15.04 -7.03
C LEU A 530 17.93 -15.95 -5.77
N GLN A 531 18.98 -15.85 -4.95
CA GLN A 531 19.14 -16.71 -3.76
C GLN A 531 18.21 -16.37 -2.60
N ARG A 532 17.62 -15.16 -2.53
CA ARG A 532 16.62 -14.82 -1.49
C ARG A 532 15.20 -15.28 -1.82
N GLY A 533 14.99 -15.96 -2.96
CA GLY A 533 13.75 -16.66 -3.29
C GLY A 533 13.72 -18.14 -2.91
N SER A 534 14.84 -18.78 -2.54
CA SER A 534 14.91 -20.23 -2.36
C SER A 534 15.70 -20.76 -1.16
N THR A 535 16.14 -19.96 -0.19
CA THR A 535 16.93 -20.47 0.94
C THR A 535 16.47 -19.94 2.30
N LEU A 536 15.35 -20.43 2.75
CA LEU A 536 15.04 -20.58 4.18
C LEU A 536 14.52 -22.01 4.47
N CYS A 537 15.05 -23.00 3.76
CA CYS A 537 14.66 -24.40 3.99
C CYS A 537 15.80 -25.40 3.78
N SER A 538 17.09 -25.04 3.99
CA SER A 538 18.16 -26.06 4.00
C SER A 538 19.49 -25.57 4.58
N ALA A 539 19.50 -25.09 5.81
CA ALA A 539 20.75 -24.85 6.55
C ALA A 539 20.65 -25.21 8.04
N ALA A 540 19.89 -26.25 8.37
CA ALA A 540 19.80 -26.80 9.72
C ALA A 540 20.08 -28.31 9.74
N LEU A 541 20.91 -28.82 8.81
CA LEU A 541 21.41 -30.20 8.82
C LEU A 541 22.77 -30.18 8.12
N HIS A 542 23.83 -29.97 8.88
CA HIS A 542 25.22 -30.42 8.75
C HIS A 542 26.17 -29.39 9.35
N ALA A 543 26.29 -29.43 10.66
CA ALA A 543 27.54 -29.16 11.37
C ALA A 543 27.47 -29.96 12.69
N ARG A 544 28.08 -31.12 12.64
CA ARG A 544 28.77 -31.70 13.77
C ARG A 544 30.17 -31.11 13.84
#